data_ec07c6751db74f067a85b15a8fd8c5d8
#
_entry.id   ec07c6751db74f067a85b15a8fd8c5d8
#
_cell.length_a   1.000
_cell.length_b   1.000
_cell.length_c   1.000
_cell.angle_alpha   90.00
_cell.angle_beta   90.00
_cell.angle_gamma   90.00
#
_symmetry.space_group_name_H-M   'P 1'
#
loop_
_entity.id
_entity.type
_entity.pdbx_description
1 polymer ?
#
loop_
_entity_poly.entity_id
_entity_poly.type
_entity_poly.pdbx_seq_one_letter_code
_entity_poly.pdbx_strand_id
1 'polypeptide(L)'
;LRCLVGSEMCIRDRTITGVGHSSHDEVWTAPWGENKRHRNRYNEMSVSVRKPDKSMAFTLRFRAFDDGIAFRYELAQPDSLAVTDELTEFRFANEGHTMSWSIPGNFETYELQYREQPVARITDANTPFTFRTGDGIFGAVHEAALYDWPEMVLRRDSAGVLQADLAPLPDGVKAYIPGRFTTPWRTIQIADRAVGLINSSLVLNLNEPSKIEDPSWIVPQKDVGVWWGMHLGTQVWTMGPRHGATTRNAIRHIDFAAENGIQGVLFEGWNKGWENWGGNQQFDYLEPYADFDLERIAAYAREKGVQLWMHNETGGNILSTKPSWKQR
;
A
#
# COMPACT_ATOMS: atom_id res chain seq x y z
N LEU A 1 12.76 19.54 -9.94
CA LEU A 1 12.85 18.10 -9.69
C LEU A 1 14.32 17.74 -9.43
N ARG A 2 14.69 17.52 -8.19
CA ARG A 2 15.92 16.83 -7.83
C ARG A 2 15.55 15.39 -7.61
N CYS A 3 16.19 14.48 -8.29
CA CYS A 3 15.93 13.07 -8.19
C CYS A 3 17.19 12.26 -8.17
N LEU A 4 17.24 11.23 -7.32
CA LEU A 4 18.46 10.47 -7.16
C LEU A 4 18.29 9.08 -6.60
N VAL A 5 19.05 8.15 -7.18
CA VAL A 5 19.44 6.86 -6.63
C VAL A 5 20.96 6.97 -6.31
N GLY A 6 21.35 6.87 -5.04
CA GLY A 6 22.75 6.93 -4.57
C GLY A 6 23.36 8.35 -4.50
N SER A 7 24.39 8.52 -3.67
CA SER A 7 25.02 9.79 -3.28
C SER A 7 25.60 10.66 -4.42
N GLU A 8 25.48 10.23 -5.66
CA GLU A 8 26.05 10.93 -6.83
C GLU A 8 25.09 11.17 -7.98
N MET A 9 23.77 11.02 -7.80
CA MET A 9 22.81 11.19 -8.89
C MET A 9 22.15 12.58 -8.94
N CYS A 10 22.93 13.65 -8.91
CA CYS A 10 22.45 15.00 -9.19
C CYS A 10 22.23 15.24 -10.70
N ILE A 11 21.08 15.79 -11.09
CA ILE A 11 20.81 16.17 -12.49
C ILE A 11 21.84 17.18 -13.01
N ARG A 12 22.51 17.92 -12.12
CA ARG A 12 23.50 18.95 -12.48
C ARG A 12 24.66 18.43 -13.33
N ASP A 13 25.02 17.16 -13.19
CA ASP A 13 26.17 16.55 -13.91
C ASP A 13 25.71 15.61 -15.02
N ARG A 14 24.49 15.81 -15.55
CA ARG A 14 23.91 14.89 -16.54
C ARG A 14 23.49 15.61 -17.81
N THR A 15 23.57 14.86 -18.91
CA THR A 15 23.14 15.33 -20.22
C THR A 15 21.81 14.70 -20.56
N ILE A 16 20.84 15.51 -20.99
CA ILE A 16 19.62 15.02 -21.64
C ILE A 16 20.03 14.57 -23.04
N THR A 17 19.77 13.29 -23.33
CA THR A 17 20.15 12.68 -24.61
C THR A 17 18.96 12.48 -25.54
N GLY A 18 17.75 12.64 -25.06
CA GLY A 18 16.53 12.56 -25.86
C GLY A 18 15.30 12.97 -25.10
N VAL A 19 14.32 13.49 -25.81
CA VAL A 19 12.97 13.80 -25.31
C VAL A 19 11.98 13.21 -26.28
N GLY A 20 11.03 12.41 -25.77
CA GLY A 20 9.93 11.84 -26.54
C GLY A 20 8.58 12.32 -26.02
N HIS A 21 7.60 12.41 -26.90
CA HIS A 21 6.22 12.76 -26.54
C HIS A 21 5.26 11.73 -27.14
N SER A 22 4.21 11.39 -26.38
CA SER A 22 3.12 10.55 -26.87
C SER A 22 1.81 10.92 -26.17
N SER A 23 0.70 10.38 -26.62
CA SER A 23 -0.60 10.51 -25.96
C SER A 23 -1.31 9.16 -26.00
N HIS A 24 -2.22 8.98 -25.06
CA HIS A 24 -3.02 7.76 -24.93
C HIS A 24 -4.45 8.11 -24.57
N ASP A 25 -5.42 7.38 -25.10
CA ASP A 25 -6.84 7.53 -24.76
C ASP A 25 -7.57 6.21 -24.97
N GLU A 26 -7.97 5.58 -23.89
CA GLU A 26 -8.75 4.35 -23.91
C GLU A 26 -9.79 4.35 -22.78
N VAL A 27 -10.76 3.44 -22.85
CA VAL A 27 -11.70 3.16 -21.76
C VAL A 27 -11.61 1.68 -21.42
N TRP A 28 -11.32 1.39 -20.16
CA TRP A 28 -11.31 0.02 -19.66
C TRP A 28 -12.44 -0.20 -18.64
N THR A 29 -12.76 -1.46 -18.36
CA THR A 29 -13.84 -1.86 -17.46
C THR A 29 -13.27 -2.55 -16.25
N ALA A 30 -13.59 -2.02 -15.07
CA ALA A 30 -13.26 -2.67 -13.81
C ALA A 30 -14.27 -3.80 -13.50
N PRO A 31 -13.82 -4.93 -12.94
CA PRO A 31 -14.72 -6.02 -12.55
C PRO A 31 -15.62 -5.65 -11.36
N TRP A 32 -15.16 -4.75 -10.46
CA TRP A 32 -15.87 -4.21 -9.30
C TRP A 32 -15.38 -2.79 -8.98
N GLY A 33 -15.90 -2.16 -7.93
CA GLY A 33 -15.57 -0.80 -7.49
C GLY A 33 -16.70 0.18 -7.74
N GLU A 34 -16.48 1.44 -7.41
CA GLU A 34 -17.48 2.52 -7.50
C GLU A 34 -17.85 2.84 -8.95
N ASN A 35 -16.87 2.78 -9.84
CA ASN A 35 -17.04 3.06 -11.26
C ASN A 35 -16.74 1.79 -12.08
N LYS A 36 -17.67 1.45 -12.97
CA LYS A 36 -17.49 0.31 -13.88
C LYS A 36 -16.56 0.65 -15.06
N ARG A 37 -16.52 1.89 -15.51
CA ARG A 37 -15.73 2.33 -16.66
C ARG A 37 -14.78 3.43 -16.23
N HIS A 38 -13.51 3.28 -16.61
CA HIS A 38 -12.45 4.23 -16.35
C HIS A 38 -11.84 4.69 -17.68
N ARG A 39 -11.77 6.00 -17.88
CA ARG A 39 -11.03 6.56 -19.01
C ARG A 39 -9.57 6.71 -18.62
N ASN A 40 -8.68 6.13 -19.40
CA ASN A 40 -7.25 6.26 -19.28
C ASN A 40 -6.74 7.19 -20.39
N ARG A 41 -6.74 8.49 -20.13
CA ARG A 41 -6.30 9.52 -21.09
C ARG A 41 -5.19 10.35 -20.49
N TYR A 42 -4.05 10.37 -21.17
CA TYR A 42 -2.91 11.16 -20.71
C TYR A 42 -2.03 11.62 -21.88
N ASN A 43 -1.28 12.70 -21.66
CA ASN A 43 -0.11 13.04 -22.44
C ASN A 43 1.13 12.55 -21.69
N GLU A 44 2.07 11.97 -22.45
CA GLU A 44 3.29 11.41 -21.88
C GLU A 44 4.53 12.14 -22.42
N MET A 45 5.50 12.37 -21.55
CA MET A 45 6.84 12.84 -21.92
C MET A 45 7.87 11.89 -21.32
N SER A 46 8.82 11.45 -22.13
CA SER A 46 9.99 10.69 -21.70
C SER A 46 11.26 11.53 -21.90
N VAL A 47 12.10 11.58 -20.87
CA VAL A 47 13.37 12.33 -20.87
C VAL A 47 14.50 11.34 -20.59
N SER A 48 15.30 11.02 -21.59
CA SER A 48 16.47 10.16 -21.43
C SER A 48 17.66 10.98 -20.93
N VAL A 49 18.27 10.49 -19.87
CA VAL A 49 19.36 11.17 -19.15
C VAL A 49 20.54 10.22 -19.02
N ARG A 50 21.75 10.75 -19.22
CA ARG A 50 22.99 9.98 -19.11
C ARG A 50 24.08 10.75 -18.39
N LYS A 51 24.93 10.06 -17.60
CA LYS A 51 26.18 10.62 -17.09
C LYS A 51 27.18 10.87 -18.22
N PRO A 52 28.04 11.90 -18.12
CA PRO A 52 29.07 12.16 -19.14
C PRO A 52 30.04 10.98 -19.35
N ASP A 53 30.39 10.26 -18.28
CA ASP A 53 31.22 9.05 -18.30
C ASP A 53 30.49 7.79 -18.80
N LYS A 54 29.20 7.91 -19.15
CA LYS A 54 28.31 6.83 -19.57
C LYS A 54 28.09 5.72 -18.54
N SER A 55 28.54 5.88 -17.30
CA SER A 55 28.40 4.91 -16.22
C SER A 55 26.94 4.68 -15.78
N MET A 56 26.06 5.64 -16.06
CA MET A 56 24.66 5.55 -15.71
C MET A 56 23.74 6.21 -16.75
N ALA A 57 22.67 5.52 -17.10
CA ALA A 57 21.60 6.02 -17.92
C ALA A 57 20.24 5.65 -17.32
N PHE A 58 19.28 6.55 -17.40
CA PHE A 58 17.90 6.30 -17.02
C PHE A 58 16.95 7.18 -17.83
N THR A 59 15.68 6.82 -17.85
CA THR A 59 14.62 7.64 -18.43
C THR A 59 13.69 8.11 -17.33
N LEU A 60 13.39 9.41 -17.29
CA LEU A 60 12.27 9.96 -16.55
C LEU A 60 11.03 9.92 -17.43
N ARG A 61 9.98 9.29 -16.95
CA ARG A 61 8.69 9.23 -17.62
C ARG A 61 7.67 10.03 -16.85
N PHE A 62 7.02 10.97 -17.52
CA PHE A 62 5.97 11.80 -16.99
C PHE A 62 4.66 11.51 -17.68
N ARG A 63 3.56 11.46 -16.95
CA ARG A 63 2.19 11.42 -17.49
C ARG A 63 1.37 12.54 -16.88
N ALA A 64 0.64 13.26 -17.72
CA ALA A 64 -0.31 14.29 -17.32
C ALA A 64 -1.72 13.83 -17.70
N PHE A 65 -2.57 13.72 -16.67
CA PHE A 65 -3.97 13.35 -16.74
C PHE A 65 -4.85 14.57 -16.44
N ASP A 66 -6.16 14.46 -16.66
CA ASP A 66 -7.10 15.52 -16.30
C ASP A 66 -7.21 15.71 -14.78
N ASP A 67 -6.90 14.68 -13.99
CA ASP A 67 -7.02 14.61 -12.52
C ASP A 67 -5.66 14.51 -11.80
N GLY A 68 -4.55 14.78 -12.50
CA GLY A 68 -3.23 14.83 -11.87
C GLY A 68 -2.06 14.52 -12.77
N ILE A 69 -0.90 14.38 -12.15
CA ILE A 69 0.36 14.04 -12.82
C ILE A 69 1.02 12.85 -12.13
N ALA A 70 1.83 12.12 -12.88
CA ALA A 70 2.67 11.06 -12.36
C ALA A 70 4.04 11.05 -13.05
N PHE A 71 5.06 10.58 -12.33
CA PHE A 71 6.38 10.34 -12.90
C PHE A 71 7.05 9.12 -12.27
N ARG A 72 7.97 8.51 -13.00
CA ARG A 72 8.76 7.37 -12.54
C ARG A 72 10.12 7.33 -13.21
N TYR A 73 10.99 6.48 -12.67
CA TYR A 73 12.33 6.24 -13.20
C TYR A 73 12.36 4.88 -13.89
N GLU A 74 12.95 4.85 -15.09
CA GLU A 74 13.22 3.62 -15.84
C GLU A 74 14.73 3.47 -15.94
N LEU A 75 15.28 2.50 -15.21
CA LEU A 75 16.71 2.23 -15.14
C LEU A 75 17.10 1.23 -16.22
N ALA A 76 18.27 1.45 -16.85
CA ALA A 76 18.82 0.58 -17.87
C ALA A 76 20.32 0.39 -17.63
N GLN A 77 20.66 -0.25 -16.51
CA GLN A 77 22.03 -0.56 -16.12
C GLN A 77 22.38 -1.99 -16.52
N PRO A 78 23.68 -2.31 -16.76
CA PRO A 78 24.11 -3.67 -17.09
C PRO A 78 23.96 -4.63 -15.91
N ASP A 79 24.21 -4.15 -14.68
CA ASP A 79 24.31 -4.96 -13.47
C ASP A 79 23.20 -4.65 -12.48
N SER A 80 22.95 -5.56 -11.55
CA SER A 80 22.06 -5.35 -10.42
C SER A 80 22.56 -4.22 -9.53
N LEU A 81 21.60 -3.49 -8.91
CA LEU A 81 21.88 -2.34 -8.07
C LEU A 81 21.33 -2.51 -6.66
N ALA A 82 22.09 -2.04 -5.68
CA ALA A 82 21.58 -1.75 -4.34
C ALA A 82 21.16 -0.28 -4.28
N VAL A 83 19.88 -0.05 -4.06
CA VAL A 83 19.31 1.29 -3.90
C VAL A 83 19.40 1.68 -2.44
N THR A 84 20.16 2.72 -2.15
CA THR A 84 20.37 3.20 -0.79
C THR A 84 19.41 4.31 -0.40
N ASP A 85 18.91 5.07 -1.38
CA ASP A 85 17.95 6.14 -1.14
C ASP A 85 17.24 6.59 -2.43
N GLU A 86 16.10 7.29 -2.26
CA GLU A 86 15.39 8.01 -3.31
C GLU A 86 15.20 9.48 -2.88
N LEU A 87 15.82 10.41 -3.62
CA LEU A 87 15.80 11.83 -3.27
C LEU A 87 14.74 12.62 -4.04
N THR A 88 13.59 12.02 -4.31
CA THR A 88 12.46 12.70 -4.94
C THR A 88 11.89 13.75 -3.99
N GLU A 89 11.87 15.01 -4.42
CA GLU A 89 11.41 16.15 -3.64
C GLU A 89 9.99 16.57 -4.06
N PHE A 90 9.17 16.94 -3.06
CA PHE A 90 7.84 17.53 -3.23
C PHE A 90 7.84 18.94 -2.65
N ARG A 91 7.87 19.96 -3.53
CA ARG A 91 7.96 21.36 -3.14
C ARG A 91 6.61 22.05 -3.35
N PHE A 92 6.09 22.66 -2.32
CA PHE A 92 4.88 23.47 -2.34
C PHE A 92 5.27 24.96 -2.48
N ALA A 93 4.58 25.68 -3.37
CA ALA A 93 4.87 27.09 -3.61
C ALA A 93 4.63 27.96 -2.37
N ASN A 94 3.66 27.60 -1.54
CA ASN A 94 3.30 28.35 -0.34
C ASN A 94 2.91 27.39 0.79
N GLU A 95 3.91 26.80 1.45
CA GLU A 95 3.71 25.80 2.51
C GLU A 95 2.93 26.32 3.72
N GLY A 96 3.09 27.61 4.06
CA GLY A 96 2.40 28.24 5.19
C GLY A 96 0.91 28.41 5.00
N HIS A 97 0.45 28.50 3.74
CA HIS A 97 -0.98 28.63 3.37
C HIS A 97 -1.55 27.35 2.74
N THR A 98 -0.76 26.28 2.66
CA THR A 98 -1.20 24.98 2.22
C THR A 98 -1.47 24.11 3.45
N MET A 99 -2.74 23.74 3.63
CA MET A 99 -3.16 22.83 4.72
C MET A 99 -3.01 21.38 4.29
N SER A 100 -2.66 20.51 5.23
CA SER A 100 -2.56 19.08 5.00
C SER A 100 -3.33 18.25 6.02
N TRP A 101 -3.73 17.07 5.61
CA TRP A 101 -4.34 16.02 6.43
C TRP A 101 -3.56 14.74 6.20
N SER A 102 -2.78 14.32 7.19
CA SER A 102 -1.91 13.16 7.11
C SER A 102 -1.72 12.50 8.47
N ILE A 103 -1.35 11.23 8.45
CA ILE A 103 -0.80 10.55 9.62
C ILE A 103 0.73 10.72 9.62
N PRO A 104 1.40 10.61 10.80
CA PRO A 104 2.87 10.62 10.88
C PRO A 104 3.51 9.56 9.99
N GLY A 105 4.70 9.85 9.46
CA GLY A 105 5.48 8.92 8.65
C GLY A 105 5.95 7.73 9.47
N ASN A 106 5.49 6.53 9.13
CA ASN A 106 5.78 5.30 9.84
C ASN A 106 5.73 4.11 8.88
N PHE A 107 6.74 3.23 8.94
CA PHE A 107 6.79 2.01 8.13
C PHE A 107 6.20 0.78 8.84
N GLU A 108 5.88 0.89 10.13
CA GLU A 108 5.40 -0.24 10.93
C GLU A 108 3.88 -0.30 11.03
N THR A 109 3.20 0.85 11.02
CA THR A 109 1.75 0.93 11.17
C THR A 109 1.15 2.16 10.50
N TYR A 110 -0.06 2.00 9.98
CA TYR A 110 -0.93 3.08 9.49
C TYR A 110 -2.09 3.37 10.45
N GLU A 111 -2.18 2.69 11.59
CA GLU A 111 -3.22 2.85 12.61
C GLU A 111 -2.95 4.06 13.50
N LEU A 112 -2.82 5.22 12.88
CA LEU A 112 -2.50 6.49 13.53
C LEU A 112 -3.61 7.52 13.24
N GLN A 113 -3.72 8.52 14.12
CA GLN A 113 -4.69 9.60 13.93
C GLN A 113 -4.21 10.63 12.92
N TYR A 114 -5.13 11.05 12.04
CA TYR A 114 -4.88 12.16 11.12
C TYR A 114 -4.65 13.47 11.87
N ARG A 115 -3.69 14.23 11.39
CA ARG A 115 -3.39 15.58 11.87
C ARG A 115 -3.68 16.59 10.78
N GLU A 116 -4.41 17.64 11.15
CA GLU A 116 -4.63 18.82 10.30
C GLU A 116 -3.62 19.89 10.67
N GLN A 117 -2.77 20.28 9.73
CA GLN A 117 -1.75 21.31 9.96
C GLN A 117 -1.22 21.89 8.64
N PRO A 118 -0.66 23.13 8.66
CA PRO A 118 0.05 23.66 7.50
C PRO A 118 1.20 22.75 7.07
N VAL A 119 1.43 22.64 5.76
CA VAL A 119 2.54 21.84 5.21
C VAL A 119 3.89 22.30 5.78
N ALA A 120 4.06 23.57 6.07
CA ALA A 120 5.27 24.12 6.71
C ALA A 120 5.59 23.48 8.08
N ARG A 121 4.63 22.85 8.75
CA ARG A 121 4.82 22.19 10.06
C ARG A 121 5.05 20.69 9.97
N ILE A 122 4.92 20.12 8.77
CA ILE A 122 5.13 18.68 8.56
C ILE A 122 6.62 18.37 8.67
N THR A 123 6.98 17.46 9.55
CA THR A 123 8.30 16.84 9.63
C THR A 123 8.37 15.56 8.83
N ASP A 124 7.30 14.78 8.92
CA ASP A 124 7.11 13.50 8.24
C ASP A 124 5.61 13.23 8.04
N ALA A 125 5.27 12.44 7.04
CA ALA A 125 3.91 12.02 6.76
C ALA A 125 3.88 10.72 5.95
N ASN A 126 2.91 9.85 6.23
CA ASN A 126 2.58 8.74 5.34
C ASN A 126 1.84 9.24 4.10
N THR A 127 1.86 8.45 3.05
CA THR A 127 1.04 8.65 1.85
C THR A 127 -0.19 7.73 1.88
N PRO A 128 -1.35 8.15 1.33
CA PRO A 128 -1.61 9.40 0.60
C PRO A 128 -1.48 10.66 1.48
N PHE A 129 -0.65 11.59 1.07
CA PHE A 129 -0.49 12.89 1.73
C PHE A 129 -1.47 13.88 1.10
N THR A 130 -2.61 14.11 1.75
CA THR A 130 -3.66 14.99 1.26
C THR A 130 -3.41 16.44 1.68
N PHE A 131 -3.63 17.37 0.77
CA PHE A 131 -3.44 18.79 1.02
C PHE A 131 -4.50 19.66 0.31
N ARG A 132 -4.63 20.91 0.77
CA ARG A 132 -5.37 21.98 0.10
C ARG A 132 -4.50 23.23 0.05
N THR A 133 -4.27 23.76 -1.14
CA THR A 133 -3.54 25.00 -1.36
C THR A 133 -4.36 26.23 -0.89
N GLY A 134 -3.70 27.36 -0.67
CA GLY A 134 -4.35 28.59 -0.25
C GLY A 134 -5.37 29.15 -1.25
N ASP A 135 -5.21 28.86 -2.53
CA ASP A 135 -6.13 29.18 -3.64
C ASP A 135 -7.25 28.13 -3.85
N GLY A 136 -7.30 27.09 -2.99
CA GLY A 136 -8.44 26.19 -2.90
C GLY A 136 -8.33 24.89 -3.69
N ILE A 137 -7.20 24.60 -4.30
CA ILE A 137 -6.95 23.33 -5.01
C ILE A 137 -6.68 22.23 -3.99
N PHE A 138 -7.38 21.11 -4.11
CA PHE A 138 -7.11 19.90 -3.35
C PHE A 138 -6.14 18.99 -4.10
N GLY A 139 -5.27 18.31 -3.38
CA GLY A 139 -4.34 17.35 -3.97
C GLY A 139 -3.97 16.23 -3.01
N ALA A 140 -3.39 15.17 -3.56
CA ALA A 140 -2.81 14.09 -2.79
C ALA A 140 -1.51 13.60 -3.43
N VAL A 141 -0.44 13.54 -2.65
CA VAL A 141 0.80 12.87 -3.05
C VAL A 141 0.69 11.40 -2.65
N HIS A 142 0.93 10.52 -3.61
CA HIS A 142 0.91 9.08 -3.38
C HIS A 142 1.79 8.35 -4.39
N GLU A 143 1.68 7.05 -4.46
CA GLU A 143 2.39 6.16 -5.38
C GLU A 143 1.43 5.18 -6.07
N ALA A 144 1.84 4.66 -7.22
CA ALA A 144 1.11 3.64 -7.95
C ALA A 144 2.07 2.63 -8.57
N ALA A 145 1.58 1.42 -8.90
CA ALA A 145 2.38 0.32 -9.40
C ALA A 145 3.57 -0.02 -8.48
N LEU A 146 3.30 -0.18 -7.20
CA LEU A 146 4.29 -0.51 -6.17
C LEU A 146 4.63 -2.01 -6.26
N TYR A 147 5.51 -2.36 -7.20
CA TYR A 147 5.98 -3.73 -7.44
C TYR A 147 7.47 -3.84 -7.16
N ASP A 148 7.86 -4.79 -6.31
CA ASP A 148 9.25 -5.08 -5.95
C ASP A 148 10.06 -3.84 -5.51
N TRP A 149 9.41 -2.91 -4.86
CA TRP A 149 9.95 -1.64 -4.38
C TRP A 149 9.36 -1.30 -3.01
N PRO A 150 10.14 -0.68 -2.10
CA PRO A 150 9.64 -0.29 -0.78
C PRO A 150 8.63 0.86 -0.87
N GLU A 151 7.73 0.90 0.11
CA GLU A 151 6.80 2.01 0.29
C GLU A 151 7.52 3.33 0.58
N MET A 152 6.86 4.43 0.25
CA MET A 152 7.35 5.77 0.47
C MET A 152 6.57 6.47 1.58
N VAL A 153 7.27 7.02 2.57
CA VAL A 153 6.78 8.12 3.39
C VAL A 153 7.42 9.43 2.93
N LEU A 154 6.84 10.55 3.30
CA LEU A 154 7.45 11.86 3.11
C LEU A 154 8.18 12.27 4.38
N ARG A 155 9.41 12.75 4.24
CA ARG A 155 10.21 13.28 5.35
C ARG A 155 10.88 14.59 4.95
N ARG A 156 10.93 15.52 5.87
CA ARG A 156 11.62 16.80 5.63
C ARG A 156 13.13 16.60 5.73
N ASP A 157 13.84 16.94 4.68
CA ASP A 157 15.30 16.88 4.62
C ASP A 157 15.97 18.02 5.43
N SER A 158 17.30 18.03 5.48
CA SER A 158 18.09 19.06 6.17
C SER A 158 17.95 20.46 5.53
N ALA A 159 17.52 20.56 4.29
CA ALA A 159 17.20 21.81 3.60
C ALA A 159 15.76 22.28 3.82
N GLY A 160 14.98 21.54 4.59
CA GLY A 160 13.58 21.84 4.89
C GLY A 160 12.61 21.50 3.77
N VAL A 161 12.93 20.56 2.88
CA VAL A 161 12.08 20.12 1.76
C VAL A 161 11.47 18.75 2.07
N LEU A 162 10.20 18.55 1.74
CA LEU A 162 9.58 17.22 1.82
C LEU A 162 10.15 16.33 0.71
N GLN A 163 10.71 15.20 1.11
CA GLN A 163 11.40 14.26 0.26
C GLN A 163 10.83 12.85 0.49
N ALA A 164 10.89 12.01 -0.53
CA ALA A 164 10.63 10.58 -0.39
C ALA A 164 11.65 9.96 0.57
N ASP A 165 11.18 9.19 1.52
CA ASP A 165 11.97 8.31 2.37
C ASP A 165 11.38 6.90 2.25
N LEU A 166 12.21 5.95 1.84
CA LEU A 166 11.79 4.59 1.54
C LEU A 166 11.98 3.68 2.75
N ALA A 167 11.06 2.71 2.93
CA ALA A 167 11.21 1.68 3.94
C ALA A 167 12.50 0.89 3.74
N PRO A 168 13.39 0.79 4.75
CA PRO A 168 14.65 0.06 4.63
C PRO A 168 14.46 -1.44 4.83
N LEU A 169 15.32 -2.22 4.19
CA LEU A 169 15.58 -3.61 4.55
C LEU A 169 16.40 -3.69 5.85
N PRO A 170 16.52 -4.87 6.50
CA PRO A 170 17.27 -5.02 7.75
C PRO A 170 18.73 -4.58 7.71
N ASP A 171 19.37 -4.57 6.52
CA ASP A 171 20.74 -4.13 6.28
C ASP A 171 20.85 -2.62 5.95
N GLY A 172 19.71 -1.90 5.94
CA GLY A 172 19.63 -0.47 5.64
C GLY A 172 19.52 -0.14 4.15
N VAL A 173 19.72 -1.11 3.25
CA VAL A 173 19.44 -0.93 1.81
C VAL A 173 17.94 -0.79 1.59
N LYS A 174 17.53 0.07 0.67
CA LYS A 174 16.11 0.29 0.37
C LYS A 174 15.57 -0.79 -0.59
N ALA A 175 16.32 -1.13 -1.63
CA ALA A 175 15.95 -2.20 -2.56
C ALA A 175 17.17 -2.83 -3.25
N TYR A 176 17.07 -4.11 -3.56
CA TYR A 176 17.98 -4.80 -4.49
C TYR A 176 17.21 -5.04 -5.78
N ILE A 177 17.64 -4.40 -6.87
CA ILE A 177 16.94 -4.44 -8.15
C ILE A 177 17.83 -4.98 -9.26
N PRO A 178 17.26 -5.64 -10.29
CA PRO A 178 18.00 -5.93 -11.51
C PRO A 178 18.39 -4.62 -12.22
N GLY A 179 19.42 -4.66 -13.06
CA GLY A 179 19.90 -3.47 -13.76
C GLY A 179 18.84 -2.80 -14.67
N ARG A 180 17.92 -3.58 -15.21
CA ARG A 180 16.72 -3.08 -15.89
C ARG A 180 15.55 -3.13 -14.93
N PHE A 181 15.09 -1.96 -14.50
CA PHE A 181 14.02 -1.84 -13.53
C PHE A 181 13.19 -0.57 -13.77
N THR A 182 11.91 -0.65 -13.47
CA THR A 182 10.98 0.48 -13.51
C THR A 182 10.47 0.71 -12.10
N THR A 183 10.72 1.91 -11.54
CA THR A 183 10.22 2.25 -10.20
C THR A 183 8.71 2.44 -10.21
N PRO A 184 8.04 2.41 -9.05
CA PRO A 184 6.67 2.88 -8.93
C PRO A 184 6.51 4.31 -9.45
N TRP A 185 5.28 4.66 -9.79
CA TRP A 185 4.91 6.03 -10.08
C TRP A 185 4.84 6.85 -8.79
N ARG A 186 5.40 8.05 -8.83
CA ARG A 186 5.12 9.10 -7.87
C ARG A 186 3.99 9.93 -8.43
N THR A 187 2.88 10.03 -7.68
CA THR A 187 1.64 10.64 -8.16
C THR A 187 1.30 11.90 -7.39
N ILE A 188 0.72 12.87 -8.08
CA ILE A 188 0.10 14.05 -7.49
C ILE A 188 -1.30 14.16 -8.10
N GLN A 189 -2.31 13.73 -7.36
CA GLN A 189 -3.72 13.94 -7.72
C GLN A 189 -4.08 15.41 -7.49
N ILE A 190 -4.96 15.95 -8.33
CA ILE A 190 -5.41 17.34 -8.26
C ILE A 190 -6.92 17.39 -8.52
N ALA A 191 -7.62 18.16 -7.70
CA ALA A 191 -9.06 18.39 -7.84
C ALA A 191 -9.47 19.77 -7.32
N ASP A 192 -10.57 20.30 -7.83
CA ASP A 192 -11.20 21.56 -7.37
C ASP A 192 -11.96 21.38 -6.05
N ARG A 193 -12.27 20.14 -5.67
CA ARG A 193 -13.00 19.79 -4.44
C ARG A 193 -12.41 18.50 -3.84
N ALA A 194 -12.50 18.36 -2.52
CA ALA A 194 -11.99 17.18 -1.79
C ALA A 194 -12.55 15.85 -2.34
N VAL A 195 -13.85 15.81 -2.65
CA VAL A 195 -14.50 14.59 -3.20
C VAL A 195 -13.95 14.20 -4.59
N GLY A 196 -13.36 15.14 -5.33
CA GLY A 196 -12.72 14.85 -6.61
C GLY A 196 -11.51 13.93 -6.47
N LEU A 197 -10.82 13.95 -5.34
CA LEU A 197 -9.72 13.03 -5.07
C LEU A 197 -10.19 11.57 -4.95
N ILE A 198 -11.37 11.35 -4.33
CA ILE A 198 -11.97 10.02 -4.20
C ILE A 198 -12.40 9.46 -5.56
N ASN A 199 -12.90 10.33 -6.44
CA ASN A 199 -13.37 9.96 -7.78
C ASN A 199 -12.26 9.82 -8.82
N SER A 200 -11.02 10.16 -8.48
CA SER A 200 -9.88 10.07 -9.40
C SER A 200 -9.59 8.63 -9.78
N SER A 201 -9.36 8.40 -11.07
CA SER A 201 -8.90 7.10 -11.59
C SER A 201 -7.38 7.06 -11.83
N LEU A 202 -6.64 8.10 -11.44
CA LEU A 202 -5.22 8.25 -11.74
C LEU A 202 -4.39 7.05 -11.25
N VAL A 203 -4.54 6.66 -9.99
CA VAL A 203 -3.80 5.52 -9.42
C VAL A 203 -4.16 4.22 -10.12
N LEU A 204 -5.46 4.00 -10.42
CA LEU A 204 -5.91 2.81 -11.16
C LEU A 204 -5.31 2.75 -12.56
N ASN A 205 -5.30 3.87 -13.29
CA ASN A 205 -4.79 3.99 -14.66
C ASN A 205 -3.26 3.83 -14.76
N LEU A 206 -2.54 3.96 -13.65
CA LEU A 206 -1.08 3.84 -13.59
C LEU A 206 -0.61 2.43 -13.21
N ASN A 207 -1.50 1.57 -12.74
CA ASN A 207 -1.19 0.18 -12.45
C ASN A 207 -1.27 -0.68 -13.72
N GLU A 208 -0.50 -1.76 -13.72
CA GLU A 208 -0.52 -2.74 -14.80
C GLU A 208 -1.87 -3.48 -14.84
N PRO A 209 -2.30 -3.97 -16.00
CA PRO A 209 -3.50 -4.81 -16.08
C PRO A 209 -3.43 -6.02 -15.17
N SER A 210 -4.59 -6.49 -14.69
CA SER A 210 -4.68 -7.71 -13.87
C SER A 210 -4.02 -8.90 -14.57
N LYS A 211 -3.23 -9.68 -13.81
CA LYS A 211 -2.68 -10.96 -14.25
C LYS A 211 -3.64 -12.13 -14.01
N ILE A 212 -4.77 -11.87 -13.34
CA ILE A 212 -5.83 -12.86 -13.13
C ILE A 212 -6.73 -12.83 -14.35
N GLU A 213 -6.69 -13.90 -15.15
CA GLU A 213 -7.44 -14.00 -16.41
C GLU A 213 -8.96 -14.02 -16.18
N ASP A 214 -9.42 -14.78 -15.21
CA ASP A 214 -10.83 -14.84 -14.80
C ASP A 214 -11.01 -14.39 -13.34
N PRO A 215 -11.38 -13.10 -13.09
CA PRO A 215 -11.65 -12.60 -11.76
C PRO A 215 -13.08 -12.85 -11.28
N SER A 216 -13.92 -13.61 -12.00
CA SER A 216 -15.35 -13.77 -11.71
C SER A 216 -15.64 -14.45 -10.36
N TRP A 217 -14.68 -15.21 -9.85
CA TRP A 217 -14.76 -15.86 -8.53
C TRP A 217 -14.49 -14.89 -7.37
N ILE A 218 -13.91 -13.72 -7.63
CA ILE A 218 -13.65 -12.71 -6.62
C ILE A 218 -14.89 -11.85 -6.47
N VAL A 219 -15.63 -12.05 -5.41
CA VAL A 219 -16.87 -11.32 -5.12
C VAL A 219 -16.65 -10.45 -3.87
N PRO A 220 -16.79 -9.10 -3.96
CA PRO A 220 -16.78 -8.25 -2.78
C PRO A 220 -17.85 -8.66 -1.79
N GLN A 221 -17.50 -8.78 -0.51
CA GLN A 221 -18.36 -9.34 0.51
C GLN A 221 -18.34 -8.49 1.78
N LYS A 222 -19.34 -8.72 2.63
CA LYS A 222 -19.36 -8.27 4.01
C LYS A 222 -18.98 -9.45 4.90
N ASP A 223 -18.26 -9.18 5.96
CA ASP A 223 -17.95 -10.17 6.99
C ASP A 223 -18.23 -9.61 8.39
N VAL A 224 -18.37 -10.52 9.34
CA VAL A 224 -18.38 -10.24 10.77
C VAL A 224 -17.22 -11.00 11.41
N GLY A 225 -16.48 -10.34 12.30
CA GLY A 225 -15.25 -10.90 12.84
C GLY A 225 -15.31 -11.29 14.30
N VAL A 226 -14.74 -12.45 14.65
CA VAL A 226 -14.35 -12.79 16.00
C VAL A 226 -13.02 -12.09 16.29
N TRP A 227 -13.09 -10.83 16.67
CA TRP A 227 -11.93 -9.94 16.82
C TRP A 227 -12.22 -8.77 17.77
N TRP A 228 -13.32 -8.05 17.60
CA TRP A 228 -13.59 -6.81 18.35
C TRP A 228 -13.70 -7.00 19.85
N GLY A 229 -14.22 -8.14 20.31
CA GLY A 229 -14.30 -8.49 21.71
C GLY A 229 -12.93 -8.57 22.41
N MET A 230 -11.87 -8.90 21.67
CA MET A 230 -10.51 -8.92 22.17
C MET A 230 -9.99 -7.49 22.40
N HIS A 231 -10.24 -6.57 21.47
CA HIS A 231 -9.86 -5.16 21.62
C HIS A 231 -10.63 -4.46 22.74
N LEU A 232 -11.87 -4.86 22.98
CA LEU A 232 -12.66 -4.37 24.11
C LEU A 232 -12.27 -5.03 25.46
N GLY A 233 -11.35 -6.00 25.48
CA GLY A 233 -10.93 -6.72 26.66
C GLY A 233 -12.00 -7.67 27.24
N THR A 234 -13.11 -7.92 26.52
CA THR A 234 -14.15 -8.88 26.92
C THR A 234 -13.81 -10.30 26.54
N GLN A 235 -12.96 -10.48 25.55
CA GLN A 235 -12.42 -11.74 25.07
C GLN A 235 -10.90 -11.68 24.98
N VAL A 236 -10.26 -12.82 24.68
CA VAL A 236 -8.81 -12.95 24.48
C VAL A 236 -8.53 -13.86 23.29
N TRP A 237 -7.32 -13.74 22.69
CA TRP A 237 -6.88 -14.55 21.54
C TRP A 237 -6.46 -15.97 21.92
N THR A 238 -6.19 -16.22 23.20
CA THR A 238 -5.64 -17.50 23.66
C THR A 238 -6.71 -18.37 24.29
N MET A 239 -6.51 -19.69 24.26
CA MET A 239 -7.42 -20.66 24.88
C MET A 239 -7.61 -20.38 26.37
N GLY A 240 -8.85 -20.41 26.84
CA GLY A 240 -9.22 -20.17 28.22
C GLY A 240 -10.67 -19.68 28.39
N PRO A 241 -11.06 -19.30 29.61
CA PRO A 241 -12.47 -18.93 29.92
C PRO A 241 -13.01 -17.75 29.11
N ARG A 242 -12.14 -16.87 28.63
CA ARG A 242 -12.52 -15.70 27.80
C ARG A 242 -12.09 -15.83 26.36
N HIS A 243 -11.71 -17.02 25.89
CA HIS A 243 -11.29 -17.22 24.51
C HIS A 243 -12.40 -16.81 23.53
N GLY A 244 -12.07 -15.92 22.58
CA GLY A 244 -13.02 -15.42 21.59
C GLY A 244 -13.29 -16.41 20.48
N ALA A 245 -12.25 -17.03 19.90
CA ALA A 245 -12.36 -17.97 18.80
C ALA A 245 -12.65 -19.40 19.31
N THR A 246 -13.83 -19.60 19.89
CA THR A 246 -14.33 -20.95 20.29
C THR A 246 -15.36 -21.47 19.30
N THR A 247 -15.52 -22.77 19.23
CA THR A 247 -16.59 -23.43 18.41
C THR A 247 -17.97 -22.85 18.70
N ARG A 248 -18.30 -22.64 19.99
CA ARG A 248 -19.58 -22.03 20.38
C ARG A 248 -19.74 -20.61 19.83
N ASN A 249 -18.71 -19.78 19.94
CA ASN A 249 -18.77 -18.41 19.47
C ASN A 249 -18.78 -18.34 17.94
N ALA A 250 -18.05 -19.22 17.28
CA ALA A 250 -18.06 -19.36 15.83
C ALA A 250 -19.47 -19.66 15.30
N ILE A 251 -20.17 -20.62 15.87
CA ILE A 251 -21.56 -20.96 15.50
C ILE A 251 -22.48 -19.75 15.65
N ARG A 252 -22.37 -18.98 16.76
CA ARG A 252 -23.16 -17.75 16.95
C ARG A 252 -22.90 -16.69 15.88
N HIS A 253 -21.65 -16.50 15.46
CA HIS A 253 -21.31 -15.54 14.40
C HIS A 253 -21.82 -16.03 13.03
N ILE A 254 -21.76 -17.33 12.77
CA ILE A 254 -22.30 -17.92 11.55
C ILE A 254 -23.83 -17.75 11.49
N ASP A 255 -24.53 -18.01 12.59
CA ASP A 255 -25.99 -17.77 12.66
C ASP A 255 -26.33 -16.32 12.41
N PHE A 256 -25.62 -15.39 13.08
CA PHE A 256 -25.80 -13.96 12.88
C PHE A 256 -25.53 -13.53 11.42
N ALA A 257 -24.46 -14.03 10.83
CA ALA A 257 -24.12 -13.73 9.44
C ALA A 257 -25.22 -14.22 8.47
N ALA A 258 -25.68 -15.46 8.64
CA ALA A 258 -26.73 -16.05 7.83
C ALA A 258 -28.08 -15.28 7.95
N GLU A 259 -28.47 -14.92 9.17
CA GLU A 259 -29.72 -14.19 9.44
C GLU A 259 -29.70 -12.75 8.90
N ASN A 260 -28.53 -12.13 8.79
CA ASN A 260 -28.39 -10.75 8.37
C ASN A 260 -27.83 -10.56 6.94
N GLY A 261 -27.74 -11.64 6.15
CA GLY A 261 -27.26 -11.56 4.76
C GLY A 261 -25.79 -11.13 4.67
N ILE A 262 -24.99 -11.51 5.65
CA ILE A 262 -23.53 -11.31 5.67
C ILE A 262 -22.89 -12.58 5.16
N GLN A 263 -21.98 -12.45 4.18
CA GLN A 263 -21.47 -13.60 3.42
C GLN A 263 -20.37 -14.36 4.15
N GLY A 264 -19.65 -13.73 5.08
CA GLY A 264 -18.48 -14.35 5.70
C GLY A 264 -18.34 -14.10 7.20
N VAL A 265 -17.58 -14.97 7.85
CA VAL A 265 -17.12 -14.80 9.24
C VAL A 265 -15.60 -14.93 9.27
N LEU A 266 -14.95 -13.92 9.79
CA LEU A 266 -13.50 -13.90 10.05
C LEU A 266 -13.21 -14.41 11.47
N PHE A 267 -12.19 -15.25 11.60
CA PHE A 267 -11.70 -15.70 12.90
C PHE A 267 -10.25 -15.28 13.12
N GLU A 268 -10.01 -14.52 14.18
CA GLU A 268 -8.70 -14.23 14.72
C GLU A 268 -8.53 -14.98 16.05
N GLY A 269 -7.32 -15.44 16.38
CA GLY A 269 -7.08 -16.22 17.60
C GLY A 269 -7.55 -17.68 17.53
N TRP A 270 -7.80 -18.22 16.34
CA TRP A 270 -8.28 -19.60 16.15
C TRP A 270 -7.18 -20.66 16.31
N ASN A 271 -5.94 -20.31 16.02
CA ASN A 271 -4.78 -21.19 15.94
C ASN A 271 -3.77 -20.93 17.08
N LYS A 272 -2.89 -21.87 17.32
CA LYS A 272 -1.85 -21.76 18.36
C LYS A 272 -0.80 -20.69 18.01
N GLY A 273 -0.26 -20.03 19.02
CA GLY A 273 0.84 -19.07 18.90
C GLY A 273 0.56 -17.68 19.51
N TRP A 274 -0.65 -17.39 19.95
CA TRP A 274 -1.01 -16.08 20.48
C TRP A 274 -0.53 -15.81 21.92
N GLU A 275 -0.03 -16.85 22.62
CA GLU A 275 0.41 -16.76 24.02
C GLU A 275 1.55 -15.76 24.26
N ASN A 276 2.34 -15.53 23.21
CA ASN A 276 3.48 -14.62 23.26
C ASN A 276 3.46 -13.61 22.11
N TRP A 277 2.35 -13.12 21.68
CA TRP A 277 2.25 -12.14 20.59
C TRP A 277 3.21 -10.95 20.82
N GLY A 278 3.99 -10.57 19.83
CA GLY A 278 5.01 -9.52 19.91
C GLY A 278 6.40 -10.00 20.36
N GLY A 279 6.56 -11.28 20.70
CA GLY A 279 7.87 -11.91 21.00
C GLY A 279 8.41 -12.73 19.83
N ASN A 280 9.26 -13.73 20.12
CA ASN A 280 9.70 -14.74 19.14
C ASN A 280 8.59 -15.78 18.91
N GLN A 281 7.53 -15.39 18.23
CA GLN A 281 6.36 -16.21 18.02
C GLN A 281 6.56 -17.22 16.90
N GLN A 282 5.99 -18.40 17.10
CA GLN A 282 5.71 -19.35 16.05
C GLN A 282 4.21 -19.60 16.01
N PHE A 283 3.53 -18.94 15.09
CA PHE A 283 2.13 -19.27 14.81
C PHE A 283 2.05 -20.59 14.05
N ASP A 284 1.21 -21.50 14.51
CA ASP A 284 0.91 -22.71 13.77
C ASP A 284 -0.37 -22.48 12.94
N TYR A 285 -0.22 -22.33 11.64
CA TYR A 285 -1.34 -22.10 10.72
C TYR A 285 -2.09 -23.38 10.35
N LEU A 286 -1.73 -24.51 10.90
CA LEU A 286 -2.37 -25.80 10.64
C LEU A 286 -3.13 -26.32 11.87
N GLU A 287 -2.72 -25.94 13.08
CA GLU A 287 -3.24 -26.47 14.32
C GLU A 287 -4.17 -25.48 15.05
N PRO A 288 -5.50 -25.71 15.04
CA PRO A 288 -6.42 -24.90 15.81
C PRO A 288 -6.23 -25.14 17.32
N TYR A 289 -6.72 -24.21 18.13
CA TYR A 289 -6.89 -24.46 19.56
C TYR A 289 -7.92 -25.58 19.78
N ALA A 290 -7.78 -26.33 20.88
CA ALA A 290 -8.63 -27.49 21.18
C ALA A 290 -10.12 -27.16 21.35
N ASP A 291 -10.45 -25.90 21.66
CA ASP A 291 -11.83 -25.40 21.79
C ASP A 291 -12.38 -24.79 20.48
N PHE A 292 -11.59 -24.85 19.38
CA PHE A 292 -11.99 -24.44 18.04
C PHE A 292 -12.04 -25.66 17.09
N ASP A 293 -13.20 -26.33 17.05
CA ASP A 293 -13.43 -27.49 16.18
C ASP A 293 -13.66 -27.02 14.73
N LEU A 294 -12.57 -26.90 13.97
CA LEU A 294 -12.59 -26.39 12.62
C LEU A 294 -13.48 -27.22 11.68
N GLU A 295 -13.47 -28.54 11.80
CA GLU A 295 -14.26 -29.43 10.93
C GLU A 295 -15.78 -29.21 11.14
N ARG A 296 -16.20 -29.15 12.40
CA ARG A 296 -17.59 -28.87 12.77
C ARG A 296 -18.00 -27.46 12.33
N ILE A 297 -17.16 -26.45 12.55
CA ILE A 297 -17.43 -25.06 12.15
C ILE A 297 -17.57 -24.98 10.64
N ALA A 298 -16.67 -25.61 9.88
CA ALA A 298 -16.70 -25.61 8.42
C ALA A 298 -17.94 -26.32 7.86
N ALA A 299 -18.34 -27.43 8.47
CA ALA A 299 -19.57 -28.14 8.09
C ALA A 299 -20.81 -27.27 8.33
N TYR A 300 -20.88 -26.62 9.50
CA TYR A 300 -22.01 -25.76 9.87
C TYR A 300 -22.08 -24.50 8.98
N ALA A 301 -20.96 -23.87 8.71
CA ALA A 301 -20.91 -22.70 7.83
C ALA A 301 -21.38 -23.04 6.40
N ARG A 302 -20.99 -24.20 5.85
CA ARG A 302 -21.49 -24.67 4.56
C ARG A 302 -23.02 -24.91 4.57
N GLU A 303 -23.56 -25.50 5.64
CA GLU A 303 -25.01 -25.69 5.82
C GLU A 303 -25.74 -24.33 5.80
N LYS A 304 -25.17 -23.31 6.44
CA LYS A 304 -25.75 -21.96 6.51
C LYS A 304 -25.44 -21.07 5.30
N GLY A 305 -24.61 -21.52 4.34
CA GLY A 305 -24.20 -20.73 3.20
C GLY A 305 -23.27 -19.57 3.54
N VAL A 306 -22.52 -19.67 4.63
CA VAL A 306 -21.58 -18.65 5.12
C VAL A 306 -20.14 -19.09 4.85
N GLN A 307 -19.31 -18.19 4.37
CA GLN A 307 -17.89 -18.43 4.15
C GLN A 307 -17.09 -18.24 5.44
N LEU A 308 -15.98 -18.97 5.57
CA LEU A 308 -15.04 -18.79 6.69
C LEU A 308 -13.75 -18.15 6.21
N TRP A 309 -13.31 -17.12 6.93
CA TRP A 309 -12.05 -16.46 6.71
C TRP A 309 -11.17 -16.62 7.93
N MET A 310 -10.01 -17.24 7.72
CA MET A 310 -9.09 -17.58 8.79
C MET A 310 -7.94 -16.58 8.79
N HIS A 311 -7.84 -15.77 9.84
CA HIS A 311 -6.72 -14.86 10.00
C HIS A 311 -5.43 -15.64 10.28
N ASN A 312 -4.36 -15.30 9.55
CA ASN A 312 -3.03 -15.82 9.78
C ASN A 312 -2.13 -14.68 10.23
N GLU A 313 -1.91 -14.57 11.54
CA GLU A 313 -1.08 -13.53 12.12
C GLU A 313 0.38 -13.65 11.65
N THR A 314 0.97 -12.54 11.24
CA THR A 314 2.37 -12.43 10.80
C THR A 314 3.18 -11.46 11.67
N GLY A 315 2.54 -10.82 12.64
CA GLY A 315 3.20 -9.93 13.59
C GLY A 315 4.27 -10.65 14.40
N GLY A 316 5.33 -9.95 14.73
CA GLY A 316 6.45 -10.46 15.49
C GLY A 316 7.54 -11.12 14.65
N ASN A 317 7.36 -12.33 14.13
CA ASN A 317 8.42 -13.02 13.40
C ASN A 317 7.88 -13.97 12.31
N ILE A 318 7.62 -13.43 11.13
CA ILE A 318 7.14 -14.21 9.98
C ILE A 318 8.13 -15.33 9.56
N LEU A 319 9.44 -15.15 9.76
CA LEU A 319 10.42 -16.16 9.38
C LEU A 319 10.30 -17.44 10.22
N SER A 320 9.93 -17.31 11.49
CA SER A 320 9.69 -18.46 12.37
C SER A 320 8.41 -19.23 12.03
N THR A 321 7.43 -18.58 11.40
CA THR A 321 6.17 -19.20 10.99
C THR A 321 6.21 -19.80 9.59
N LYS A 322 7.25 -19.48 8.80
CA LYS A 322 7.41 -19.90 7.41
C LYS A 322 7.30 -21.41 7.17
N PRO A 323 7.76 -22.32 8.06
CA PRO A 323 7.57 -23.74 7.87
C PRO A 323 6.10 -24.18 7.79
N SER A 324 5.21 -23.60 8.62
CA SER A 324 3.80 -23.98 8.63
C SER A 324 3.00 -23.39 7.47
N TRP A 325 3.28 -22.17 7.03
CA TRP A 325 2.53 -21.60 5.90
C TRP A 325 2.93 -22.15 4.53
N LYS A 326 4.12 -22.76 4.40
CA LYS A 326 4.52 -23.47 3.18
C LYS A 326 3.81 -24.82 2.99
N GLN A 327 3.15 -25.34 4.02
CA GLN A 327 2.48 -26.65 3.99
C GLN A 327 0.99 -26.52 3.62
N ARG A 328 0.45 -25.32 3.41
CA ARG A 328 -0.91 -25.03 3.01
C ARG A 328 -1.13 -25.11 1.51
#